data_6fd64b3c32a10f1e8da11f9b52b59495
#
_entry.id   6fd64b3c32a10f1e8da11f9b52b59495
#
_cell.length_a   1.000
_cell.length_b   1.000
_cell.length_c   1.000
_cell.angle_alpha   90.00
_cell.angle_beta   90.00
_cell.angle_gamma   90.00
#
_symmetry.space_group_name_H-M   'P 1'
#
loop_
_entity.id
_entity.type
_entity.pdbx_description
1 polymer ?
#
loop_
_entity_poly.entity_id
_entity_poly.type
_entity_poly.pdbx_seq_one_letter_code
_entity_poly.pdbx_strand_id
1 'polypeptide(L)' 'MHDIIARAEMVLRQRYDLDAKDAHALLVKVSEQQNRSLDSVALEVIEQLRSGISA' A
#
# COMPACT_ATOMS: atom_id res chain seq x y z
N MET A 1 9.48 14.59 6.82
CA MET A 1 8.07 14.36 6.88
C MET A 1 7.72 12.97 6.38
N HIS A 2 6.83 12.30 7.05
CA HIS A 2 6.48 10.95 6.66
C HIS A 2 5.30 10.94 5.73
N ASP A 3 5.46 10.27 4.65
CA ASP A 3 4.34 10.04 3.76
C ASP A 3 4.19 8.53 3.63
N ILE A 4 3.40 7.97 4.52
CA ILE A 4 3.23 6.53 4.56
C ILE A 4 2.51 6.03 3.32
N ILE A 5 1.67 6.87 2.73
CA ILE A 5 0.96 6.50 1.53
C ILE A 5 1.93 6.38 0.37
N ALA A 6 2.85 7.33 0.24
CA ALA A 6 3.85 7.26 -0.81
C ALA A 6 4.75 6.04 -0.64
N ARG A 7 5.08 5.72 0.60
CA ARG A 7 5.90 4.55 0.88
C ARG A 7 5.17 3.26 0.50
N ALA A 8 3.89 3.17 0.81
CA ALA A 8 3.10 2.00 0.44
C ALA A 8 3.01 1.88 -1.07
N GLU A 9 2.84 3.00 -1.75
CA GLU A 9 2.81 2.98 -3.22
C GLU A 9 4.12 2.47 -3.78
N MET A 10 5.23 2.90 -3.21
CA MET A 10 6.52 2.44 -3.68
C MET A 10 6.67 0.92 -3.50
N VAL A 11 6.24 0.40 -2.37
CA VAL A 11 6.30 -1.03 -2.11
C VAL A 11 5.45 -1.79 -3.11
N LEU A 12 4.25 -1.30 -3.38
CA LEU A 12 3.37 -1.95 -4.34
C LEU A 12 3.95 -1.92 -5.75
N ARG A 13 4.56 -0.81 -6.12
CA ARG A 13 5.16 -0.70 -7.45
C ARG A 13 6.27 -1.70 -7.63
N GLN A 14 7.10 -1.86 -6.63
CA GLN A 14 8.22 -2.79 -6.71
C GLN A 14 7.76 -4.23 -6.65
N ARG A 15 6.76 -4.51 -5.84
CA ARG A 15 6.32 -5.88 -5.63
C ARG A 15 5.51 -6.41 -6.80
N TYR A 16 4.67 -5.57 -7.39
CA TYR A 16 3.73 -5.99 -8.43
C TYR A 16 3.98 -5.33 -9.77
N ASP A 17 5.05 -4.59 -9.88
CA ASP A 17 5.42 -3.93 -11.14
C ASP A 17 4.30 -3.00 -11.62
N LEU A 18 3.73 -2.25 -10.69
CA LEU A 18 2.70 -1.27 -10.99
C LEU A 18 3.31 0.10 -11.18
N ASP A 19 2.65 0.96 -11.94
CA ASP A 19 3.08 2.36 -11.95
C ASP A 19 2.43 3.10 -10.78
N ALA A 20 2.82 4.36 -10.60
CA ALA A 20 2.37 5.14 -9.45
C ALA A 20 0.86 5.29 -9.41
N LYS A 21 0.27 5.49 -10.58
CA LYS A 21 -1.16 5.70 -10.68
C LYS A 21 -1.93 4.46 -10.23
N ASP A 22 -1.50 3.30 -10.70
CA ASP A 22 -2.16 2.05 -10.36
C ASP A 22 -1.96 1.70 -8.91
N ALA A 23 -0.77 1.94 -8.36
CA ALA A 23 -0.52 1.68 -6.95
C ALA A 23 -1.42 2.53 -6.07
N HIS A 24 -1.57 3.81 -6.41
CA HIS A 24 -2.44 4.69 -5.65
C HIS A 24 -3.90 4.24 -5.74
N ALA A 25 -4.34 3.89 -6.93
CA ALA A 25 -5.72 3.44 -7.13
C ALA A 25 -6.00 2.18 -6.31
N LEU A 26 -5.04 1.29 -6.22
CA LEU A 26 -5.21 0.07 -5.44
C LEU A 26 -5.41 0.38 -3.96
N LEU A 27 -4.61 1.30 -3.42
CA LEU A 27 -4.75 1.68 -2.03
C LEU A 27 -6.12 2.30 -1.76
N VAL A 28 -6.57 3.18 -2.65
CA VAL A 28 -7.86 3.82 -2.50
C VAL A 28 -8.98 2.79 -2.53
N LYS A 29 -8.88 1.87 -3.46
CA LYS A 29 -9.91 0.84 -3.61
C LYS A 29 -10.02 -0.02 -2.36
N VAL A 30 -8.90 -0.44 -1.81
CA VAL A 30 -8.92 -1.25 -0.60
C VAL A 30 -9.47 -0.47 0.57
N SER A 31 -9.08 0.80 0.69
CA SER A 31 -9.57 1.63 1.78
C SER A 31 -11.09 1.77 1.72
N GLU A 32 -11.63 1.93 0.53
CA GLU A 32 -13.07 2.03 0.37
C GLU A 32 -13.79 0.72 0.65
N GLN A 33 -13.25 -0.37 0.17
CA GLN A 33 -13.86 -1.68 0.37
C GLN A 33 -13.88 -2.07 1.83
N GLN A 34 -12.84 -1.72 2.56
CA GLN A 34 -12.73 -2.09 3.97
C GLN A 34 -13.20 -1.00 4.90
N ASN A 35 -13.63 0.12 4.36
CA ASN A 35 -14.10 1.26 5.16
C ASN A 35 -13.05 1.69 6.17
N ARG A 36 -11.80 1.77 5.73
CA ARG A 36 -10.66 2.15 6.56
C ARG A 36 -10.00 3.39 5.97
N SER A 37 -9.25 4.10 6.80
CA SER A 37 -8.51 5.26 6.30
C SER A 37 -7.39 4.80 5.37
N LEU A 38 -7.01 5.68 4.47
CA LEU A 38 -5.94 5.38 3.53
C LEU A 38 -4.63 5.14 4.27
N ASP A 39 -4.38 5.92 5.32
CA ASP A 39 -3.18 5.74 6.13
C ASP A 39 -3.13 4.34 6.76
N SER A 40 -4.26 3.89 7.25
CA SER A 40 -4.35 2.59 7.89
C SER A 40 -4.04 1.48 6.88
N VAL A 41 -4.61 1.59 5.70
CA VAL A 41 -4.35 0.61 4.65
C VAL A 41 -2.89 0.65 4.23
N ALA A 42 -2.33 1.84 4.09
CA ALA A 42 -0.93 1.98 3.68
C ALA A 42 -0.01 1.32 4.70
N LEU A 43 -0.26 1.53 5.97
CA LEU A 43 0.57 0.91 7.00
C LEU A 43 0.48 -0.61 6.93
N GLU A 44 -0.70 -1.12 6.75
CA GLU A 44 -0.90 -2.56 6.66
C GLU A 44 -0.17 -3.15 5.45
N VAL A 45 -0.24 -2.47 4.32
CA VAL A 45 0.45 -2.92 3.12
C VAL A 45 1.95 -3.01 3.37
N ILE A 46 2.52 -1.98 3.96
CA ILE A 46 3.95 -1.96 4.24
C ILE A 46 4.32 -3.11 5.15
N GLU A 47 3.55 -3.33 6.19
CA GLU A 47 3.88 -4.36 7.16
C GLU A 47 3.73 -5.76 6.59
N GLN A 48 2.68 -5.98 5.83
CA GLN A 48 2.43 -7.31 5.27
C GLN A 48 3.46 -7.68 4.21
N LEU A 49 3.77 -6.76 3.33
CA LEU A 49 4.74 -7.07 2.28
C LEU A 49 6.14 -7.17 2.83
N ARG A 50 6.40 -6.49 3.92
CA ARG A 50 7.70 -6.53 4.55
C ARG A 50 7.95 -7.84 5.27
N SER A 51 6.93 -8.39 5.93
CA SER A 51 7.09 -9.59 6.72
C SER A 51 6.51 -10.82 6.05
N GLY A 52 5.80 -10.66 4.98
CA GLY A 52 5.16 -11.77 4.31
C GLY A 52 6.12 -12.78 3.74
N ILE A 53 7.35 -12.38 3.59
CA ILE A 53 8.37 -13.24 3.01
C ILE A 53 8.65 -14.44 3.89
N SER A 54 8.42 -14.27 5.15
CA SER A 54 8.77 -15.30 6.11
C SER A 54 7.83 -16.48 6.09
N ALA A 55 6.80 -16.39 5.35
CA ALA A 55 5.78 -17.43 5.33
C ALA A 55 6.32 -18.81 5.03
#